data_1578981858de5ac5941ac199a4b3c2d8
#
_entry.id   1578981858de5ac5941ac199a4b3c2d8
#
_cell.length_a   1.000
_cell.length_b   1.000
_cell.length_c   1.000
_cell.angle_alpha   90.00
_cell.angle_beta   90.00
_cell.angle_gamma   90.00
#
_symmetry.space_group_name_H-M   'P 1'
#
loop_
_entity.id
_entity.type
_entity.pdbx_description
1 polymer ?
#
loop_
_entity_poly.entity_id
_entity_poly.type
_entity_poly.pdbx_seq_one_letter_code
_entity_poly.pdbx_strand_id
1 'polypeptide(L)'
;MTKITPQPGIMDIALYQGGQSHIAGVDHVIKLSSNENPFGPSPKAIEALRESATMLHRYPSTDHAGLRAAIGLRHGLDPARIVCGVGSDEVLQFVAHAYAGPEDEVIHTEHGFSMYPIIARMVGAVPVMVAERERRVDVDTILAAVNPRTRIVFVTNPGNPTSTMITEAELLRLARELPPTCLMVIDGAYAEFVDGFDGGS
;
A
#
# COMPACT_ATOMS: atom_id res chain seq x y z
N MET A 1 13.25 -23.51 -31.25
CA MET A 1 12.04 -23.27 -30.45
C MET A 1 12.26 -22.03 -29.62
N THR A 2 11.47 -21.00 -29.81
CA THR A 2 11.55 -19.76 -29.00
C THR A 2 11.10 -20.11 -27.58
N LYS A 3 11.98 -19.90 -26.62
CA LYS A 3 11.67 -20.14 -25.19
C LYS A 3 10.72 -19.03 -24.70
N ILE A 4 9.65 -19.40 -24.02
CA ILE A 4 8.78 -18.43 -23.35
C ILE A 4 9.60 -17.77 -22.25
N THR A 5 9.66 -16.44 -22.26
CA THR A 5 10.36 -15.64 -21.24
C THR A 5 9.37 -14.69 -20.57
N PRO A 6 9.50 -14.45 -19.25
CA PRO A 6 8.75 -13.42 -18.56
C PRO A 6 9.01 -12.02 -19.14
N GLN A 7 8.15 -11.07 -18.80
CA GLN A 7 8.39 -9.66 -19.10
C GLN A 7 9.68 -9.16 -18.42
N PRO A 8 10.34 -8.13 -18.99
CA PRO A 8 11.51 -7.51 -18.35
C PRO A 8 11.22 -7.08 -16.91
N GLY A 9 12.19 -7.29 -16.01
CA GLY A 9 12.08 -6.93 -14.59
C GLY A 9 11.43 -7.98 -13.70
N ILE A 10 10.63 -8.91 -14.23
CA ILE A 10 9.95 -9.95 -13.41
C ILE A 10 10.95 -10.85 -12.71
N MET A 11 12.03 -11.23 -13.39
CA MET A 11 13.05 -12.12 -12.81
C MET A 11 13.98 -11.39 -11.83
N ASP A 12 13.93 -10.07 -11.77
CA ASP A 12 14.68 -9.23 -10.83
C ASP A 12 13.92 -8.97 -9.52
N ILE A 13 12.68 -9.49 -9.40
CA ILE A 13 11.87 -9.37 -8.19
C ILE A 13 12.43 -10.32 -7.14
N ALA A 14 12.93 -9.77 -6.03
CA ALA A 14 13.25 -10.55 -4.84
C ALA A 14 11.97 -11.05 -4.16
N LEU A 15 11.99 -12.29 -3.65
CA LEU A 15 10.86 -12.81 -2.88
C LEU A 15 10.63 -11.95 -1.63
N TYR A 16 9.39 -11.55 -1.42
CA TYR A 16 8.99 -10.90 -0.18
C TYR A 16 9.17 -11.88 0.99
N GLN A 17 9.91 -11.47 2.02
CA GLN A 17 10.10 -12.26 3.22
C GLN A 17 9.24 -11.68 4.35
N GLY A 18 8.13 -12.35 4.63
CA GLY A 18 7.30 -12.03 5.79
C GLY A 18 7.96 -12.42 7.12
N GLY A 19 7.40 -11.93 8.22
CA GLY A 19 7.85 -12.31 9.57
C GLY A 19 7.64 -13.81 9.84
N GLN A 20 8.59 -14.41 10.56
CA GLN A 20 8.53 -15.83 10.93
C GLN A 20 7.48 -16.05 12.03
N SER A 21 6.60 -17.03 11.83
CA SER A 21 5.59 -17.45 12.81
C SER A 21 5.95 -18.77 13.50
N HIS A 22 7.01 -19.44 13.04
CA HIS A 22 7.46 -20.74 13.56
C HIS A 22 8.98 -20.75 13.69
N ILE A 23 9.46 -21.21 14.83
CA ILE A 23 10.89 -21.42 15.10
C ILE A 23 11.05 -22.89 15.51
N ALA A 24 11.93 -23.62 14.82
CA ALA A 24 12.16 -25.04 15.14
C ALA A 24 12.62 -25.21 16.59
N GLY A 25 11.97 -26.12 17.31
CA GLY A 25 12.27 -26.42 18.73
C GLY A 25 11.70 -25.43 19.75
N VAL A 26 10.81 -24.51 19.34
CA VAL A 26 10.13 -23.59 20.23
C VAL A 26 8.61 -23.81 20.16
N ASP A 27 8.01 -24.23 21.27
CA ASP A 27 6.57 -24.56 21.33
C ASP A 27 5.68 -23.31 21.33
N HIS A 28 6.15 -22.20 21.92
CA HIS A 28 5.40 -20.93 21.98
C HIS A 28 6.27 -19.78 21.47
N VAL A 29 6.01 -19.37 20.23
CA VAL A 29 6.69 -18.22 19.60
C VAL A 29 5.90 -16.96 19.90
N ILE A 30 6.54 -15.98 20.55
CA ILE A 30 6.00 -14.62 20.67
C ILE A 30 6.36 -13.88 19.38
N LYS A 31 5.40 -13.76 18.46
CA LYS A 31 5.59 -13.08 17.19
C LYS A 31 5.43 -11.56 17.37
N LEU A 32 6.51 -10.83 17.16
CA LEU A 32 6.57 -9.36 17.21
C LEU A 32 6.79 -8.74 15.82
N SER A 33 6.66 -9.55 14.77
CA SER A 33 6.80 -9.14 13.37
C SER A 33 5.46 -9.09 12.65
N SER A 34 5.43 -8.47 11.46
CA SER A 34 4.26 -8.35 10.58
C SER A 34 3.16 -7.42 11.09
N ASN A 35 3.41 -6.63 12.12
CA ASN A 35 2.49 -5.63 12.69
C ASN A 35 1.08 -6.18 12.99
N GLU A 36 1.01 -7.47 13.40
CA GLU A 36 -0.26 -8.11 13.76
C GLU A 36 -0.83 -7.46 15.03
N ASN A 37 -2.17 -7.28 15.05
CA ASN A 37 -2.85 -6.75 16.22
C ASN A 37 -2.93 -7.82 17.33
N PRO A 38 -2.27 -7.64 18.49
CA PRO A 38 -2.24 -8.63 19.57
C PRO A 38 -3.59 -8.78 20.30
N PHE A 39 -4.50 -7.83 20.13
CA PHE A 39 -5.83 -7.88 20.79
C PHE A 39 -6.85 -8.72 20.01
N GLY A 40 -6.50 -9.16 18.80
CA GLY A 40 -7.39 -9.94 17.94
C GLY A 40 -8.52 -9.10 17.32
N PRO A 41 -9.47 -9.75 16.63
CA PRO A 41 -10.59 -9.09 15.98
C PRO A 41 -11.67 -8.70 17.01
N SER A 42 -12.51 -7.73 16.64
CA SER A 42 -13.65 -7.35 17.47
C SER A 42 -14.67 -8.50 17.62
N PRO A 43 -15.39 -8.60 18.75
CA PRO A 43 -16.44 -9.62 18.91
C PRO A 43 -17.50 -9.57 17.80
N LYS A 44 -17.89 -8.38 17.36
CA LYS A 44 -18.84 -8.19 16.23
C LYS A 44 -18.30 -8.73 14.91
N ALA A 45 -17.00 -8.60 14.65
CA ALA A 45 -16.39 -9.17 13.45
C ALA A 45 -16.39 -10.70 13.48
N ILE A 46 -16.14 -11.30 14.67
CA ILE A 46 -16.21 -12.75 14.86
C ILE A 46 -17.64 -13.26 14.63
N GLU A 47 -18.66 -12.56 15.15
CA GLU A 47 -20.06 -12.92 14.98
C GLU A 47 -20.47 -12.85 13.50
N ALA A 48 -20.17 -11.76 12.81
CA ALA A 48 -20.44 -11.59 11.38
C ALA A 48 -19.75 -12.68 10.54
N LEU A 49 -18.52 -13.09 10.89
CA LEU A 49 -17.83 -14.18 10.21
C LEU A 49 -18.55 -15.52 10.41
N ARG A 50 -19.03 -15.81 11.62
CA ARG A 50 -19.80 -17.04 11.92
C ARG A 50 -21.12 -17.09 11.14
N GLU A 51 -21.84 -15.98 11.07
CA GLU A 51 -23.06 -15.87 10.26
C GLU A 51 -22.79 -16.09 8.78
N SER A 52 -21.75 -15.46 8.24
CA SER A 52 -21.39 -15.55 6.83
C SER A 52 -20.88 -16.93 6.43
N ALA A 53 -20.36 -17.73 7.36
CA ALA A 53 -19.84 -19.08 7.08
C ALA A 53 -20.87 -20.00 6.41
N THR A 54 -22.17 -19.83 6.70
CA THR A 54 -23.27 -20.61 6.10
C THR A 54 -23.55 -20.21 4.64
N MET A 55 -23.00 -19.08 4.18
CA MET A 55 -23.26 -18.49 2.87
C MET A 55 -22.07 -18.58 1.91
N LEU A 56 -20.96 -19.23 2.29
CA LEU A 56 -19.70 -19.29 1.52
C LEU A 56 -19.86 -19.94 0.13
N HIS A 57 -20.95 -20.65 -0.12
CA HIS A 57 -21.29 -21.23 -1.43
C HIS A 57 -21.85 -20.21 -2.43
N ARG A 58 -22.05 -18.95 -2.02
CA ARG A 58 -22.56 -17.87 -2.87
C ARG A 58 -21.44 -16.91 -3.25
N TYR A 59 -21.52 -16.37 -4.44
CA TYR A 59 -20.62 -15.29 -4.86
C TYR A 59 -20.85 -14.04 -3.99
N PRO A 60 -19.77 -13.33 -3.62
CA PRO A 60 -19.89 -12.00 -3.03
C PRO A 60 -20.41 -11.00 -4.07
N SER A 61 -20.82 -9.82 -3.61
CA SER A 61 -21.14 -8.69 -4.48
C SER A 61 -19.91 -8.29 -5.30
N THR A 62 -20.06 -8.20 -6.61
CA THR A 62 -18.96 -7.89 -7.55
C THR A 62 -18.50 -6.44 -7.46
N ASP A 63 -19.35 -5.55 -6.94
CA ASP A 63 -19.09 -4.12 -6.79
C ASP A 63 -18.75 -3.71 -5.35
N HIS A 64 -18.72 -4.66 -4.40
CA HIS A 64 -18.45 -4.42 -2.98
C HIS A 64 -19.36 -3.33 -2.35
N ALA A 65 -20.58 -3.15 -2.85
CA ALA A 65 -21.47 -2.04 -2.48
C ALA A 65 -21.64 -1.88 -0.96
N GLY A 66 -21.86 -2.99 -0.23
CA GLY A 66 -22.00 -2.96 1.23
C GLY A 66 -20.74 -2.47 1.94
N LEU A 67 -19.57 -2.95 1.54
CA LEU A 67 -18.28 -2.54 2.12
C LEU A 67 -17.98 -1.07 1.79
N ARG A 68 -18.17 -0.65 0.54
CA ARG A 68 -17.98 0.74 0.10
C ARG A 68 -18.88 1.71 0.86
N ALA A 69 -20.15 1.33 1.07
CA ALA A 69 -21.10 2.12 1.86
C ALA A 69 -20.65 2.26 3.33
N ALA A 70 -20.19 1.17 3.94
CA ALA A 70 -19.71 1.18 5.32
C ALA A 70 -18.44 2.04 5.49
N ILE A 71 -17.48 1.94 4.56
CA ILE A 71 -16.27 2.77 4.54
C ILE A 71 -16.66 4.25 4.34
N GLY A 72 -17.54 4.53 3.37
CA GLY A 72 -18.00 5.88 3.10
C GLY A 72 -18.68 6.53 4.32
N LEU A 73 -19.54 5.78 5.01
CA LEU A 73 -20.19 6.24 6.25
C LEU A 73 -19.17 6.50 7.38
N ARG A 74 -18.19 5.61 7.54
CA ARG A 74 -17.19 5.70 8.63
C ARG A 74 -16.25 6.88 8.44
N HIS A 75 -15.86 7.19 7.21
CA HIS A 75 -14.84 8.19 6.88
C HIS A 75 -15.36 9.44 6.19
N GLY A 76 -16.68 9.56 6.01
CA GLY A 76 -17.27 10.72 5.33
C GLY A 76 -16.98 10.80 3.83
N LEU A 77 -16.72 9.65 3.19
CA LEU A 77 -16.34 9.56 1.79
C LEU A 77 -17.53 9.15 0.90
N ASP A 78 -17.50 9.59 -0.36
CA ASP A 78 -18.46 9.11 -1.37
C ASP A 78 -18.17 7.64 -1.72
N PRO A 79 -19.10 6.69 -1.47
CA PRO A 79 -18.92 5.30 -1.84
C PRO A 79 -18.61 5.08 -3.32
N ALA A 80 -19.03 5.97 -4.23
CA ALA A 80 -18.72 5.87 -5.65
C ALA A 80 -17.23 6.08 -5.95
N ARG A 81 -16.48 6.67 -5.04
CA ARG A 81 -15.04 6.94 -5.16
C ARG A 81 -14.17 5.94 -4.40
N ILE A 82 -14.76 4.86 -3.89
CA ILE A 82 -14.06 3.82 -3.13
C ILE A 82 -13.86 2.58 -4.01
N VAL A 83 -12.64 2.10 -4.08
CA VAL A 83 -12.25 0.82 -4.69
C VAL A 83 -11.81 -0.13 -3.58
N CYS A 84 -12.30 -1.36 -3.58
CA CYS A 84 -11.94 -2.38 -2.61
C CYS A 84 -11.12 -3.49 -3.28
N GLY A 85 -10.22 -4.10 -2.51
CA GLY A 85 -9.41 -5.24 -2.91
C GLY A 85 -9.11 -6.14 -1.71
N VAL A 86 -8.33 -7.19 -1.93
CA VAL A 86 -7.84 -8.08 -0.87
C VAL A 86 -6.65 -7.41 -0.18
N GLY A 87 -6.96 -6.45 0.70
CA GLY A 87 -5.97 -5.59 1.35
C GLY A 87 -5.43 -4.47 0.46
N SER A 88 -4.59 -3.61 1.06
CA SER A 88 -3.97 -2.49 0.35
C SER A 88 -3.02 -2.93 -0.77
N ASP A 89 -2.35 -4.08 -0.63
CA ASP A 89 -1.46 -4.61 -1.65
C ASP A 89 -2.14 -4.77 -3.01
N GLU A 90 -3.36 -5.30 -3.05
CA GLU A 90 -4.10 -5.43 -4.30
C GLU A 90 -4.55 -4.06 -4.84
N VAL A 91 -4.97 -3.14 -3.97
CA VAL A 91 -5.35 -1.77 -4.38
C VAL A 91 -4.15 -1.02 -4.96
N LEU A 92 -2.97 -1.15 -4.36
CA LEU A 92 -1.72 -0.58 -4.87
C LEU A 92 -1.37 -1.16 -6.25
N GLN A 93 -1.59 -2.46 -6.45
CA GLN A 93 -1.41 -3.11 -7.76
C GLN A 93 -2.41 -2.57 -8.79
N PHE A 94 -3.68 -2.37 -8.44
CA PHE A 94 -4.66 -1.76 -9.34
C PHE A 94 -4.21 -0.37 -9.79
N VAL A 95 -3.71 0.44 -8.86
CA VAL A 95 -3.18 1.77 -9.17
C VAL A 95 -2.00 1.65 -10.14
N ALA A 96 -1.04 0.78 -9.86
CA ALA A 96 0.12 0.63 -10.74
C ALA A 96 -0.26 0.14 -12.14
N HIS A 97 -1.15 -0.85 -12.25
CA HIS A 97 -1.63 -1.35 -13.54
C HIS A 97 -2.41 -0.30 -14.34
N ALA A 98 -3.10 0.62 -13.64
CA ALA A 98 -3.90 1.64 -14.31
C ALA A 98 -3.08 2.85 -14.80
N TYR A 99 -1.96 3.15 -14.13
CA TYR A 99 -1.26 4.43 -14.31
C TYR A 99 0.23 4.31 -14.66
N ALA A 100 0.83 3.12 -14.61
CA ALA A 100 2.23 2.91 -14.96
C ALA A 100 2.42 1.69 -15.86
N GLY A 101 3.49 1.70 -16.65
CA GLY A 101 3.86 0.61 -17.56
C GLY A 101 5.34 0.65 -17.92
N PRO A 102 5.74 -0.08 -18.97
CA PRO A 102 7.12 -0.09 -19.44
C PRO A 102 7.65 1.32 -19.68
N GLU A 103 8.90 1.57 -19.26
CA GLU A 103 9.62 2.86 -19.36
C GLU A 103 9.13 3.96 -18.39
N ASP A 104 7.95 3.81 -17.77
CA ASP A 104 7.50 4.71 -16.71
C ASP A 104 8.30 4.51 -15.44
N GLU A 105 8.34 5.53 -14.60
CA GLU A 105 9.02 5.50 -13.30
C GLU A 105 8.02 5.60 -12.15
N VAL A 106 8.28 4.80 -11.11
CA VAL A 106 7.52 4.77 -9.86
C VAL A 106 8.46 5.11 -8.71
N ILE A 107 8.27 6.27 -8.11
CA ILE A 107 9.10 6.73 -6.99
C ILE A 107 8.60 6.11 -5.68
N HIS A 108 9.54 5.66 -4.86
CA HIS A 108 9.31 5.23 -3.48
C HIS A 108 10.49 5.63 -2.60
N THR A 109 10.30 5.70 -1.28
CA THR A 109 11.38 6.07 -0.36
C THR A 109 12.23 4.86 0.05
N GLU A 110 13.44 5.12 0.54
CA GLU A 110 14.47 4.12 0.90
C GLU A 110 13.94 3.08 1.91
N HIS A 111 13.24 3.54 2.95
CA HIS A 111 12.65 2.67 3.97
C HIS A 111 11.13 2.51 3.78
N GLY A 112 10.59 2.83 2.61
CA GLY A 112 9.18 2.64 2.29
C GLY A 112 8.79 1.17 2.26
N PHE A 113 7.48 0.93 2.15
CA PHE A 113 6.95 -0.44 2.13
C PHE A 113 7.55 -1.25 0.97
N SER A 114 8.09 -2.40 1.28
CA SER A 114 8.89 -3.22 0.35
C SER A 114 8.13 -3.73 -0.87
N MET A 115 6.80 -3.64 -0.86
CA MET A 115 5.99 -3.99 -2.02
C MET A 115 6.04 -2.96 -3.16
N TYR A 116 6.36 -1.69 -2.89
CA TYR A 116 6.36 -0.67 -3.95
C TYR A 116 7.31 -0.98 -5.11
N PRO A 117 8.60 -1.30 -4.88
CA PRO A 117 9.48 -1.68 -5.99
C PRO A 117 9.08 -3.00 -6.66
N ILE A 118 8.44 -3.92 -5.93
CA ILE A 118 7.89 -5.16 -6.49
C ILE A 118 6.75 -4.83 -7.45
N ILE A 119 5.78 -4.04 -7.00
CA ILE A 119 4.61 -3.63 -7.78
C ILE A 119 5.04 -2.86 -9.04
N ALA A 120 6.02 -1.95 -8.93
CA ALA A 120 6.56 -1.24 -10.09
C ALA A 120 7.11 -2.22 -11.14
N ARG A 121 7.91 -3.20 -10.74
CA ARG A 121 8.45 -4.21 -11.67
C ARG A 121 7.39 -5.12 -12.27
N MET A 122 6.33 -5.43 -11.50
CA MET A 122 5.23 -6.29 -11.99
C MET A 122 4.52 -5.67 -13.20
N VAL A 123 4.44 -4.35 -13.28
CA VAL A 123 3.84 -3.64 -14.43
C VAL A 123 4.88 -3.23 -15.48
N GLY A 124 6.15 -3.63 -15.31
CA GLY A 124 7.25 -3.30 -16.22
C GLY A 124 7.81 -1.89 -16.02
N ALA A 125 7.36 -1.17 -15.00
CA ALA A 125 7.88 0.16 -14.67
C ALA A 125 9.21 0.08 -13.91
N VAL A 126 9.95 1.17 -13.91
CA VAL A 126 11.23 1.31 -13.23
C VAL A 126 11.00 1.86 -11.82
N PRO A 127 11.30 1.10 -10.74
CA PRO A 127 11.26 1.65 -9.39
C PRO A 127 12.43 2.62 -9.19
N VAL A 128 12.11 3.82 -8.73
CA VAL A 128 13.08 4.87 -8.39
C VAL A 128 13.06 5.08 -6.89
N MET A 129 14.14 4.64 -6.23
CA MET A 129 14.29 4.81 -4.80
C MET A 129 14.89 6.19 -4.49
N VAL A 130 14.27 6.95 -3.59
CA VAL A 130 14.79 8.23 -3.10
C VAL A 130 15.20 8.13 -1.63
N ALA A 131 16.26 8.84 -1.28
CA ALA A 131 16.77 8.86 0.09
C ALA A 131 15.79 9.55 1.04
N GLU A 132 15.81 9.13 2.28
CA GLU A 132 15.10 9.74 3.40
C GLU A 132 16.04 10.57 4.27
N ARG A 133 15.49 11.51 5.02
CA ARG A 133 16.23 12.25 6.04
C ARG A 133 15.89 11.70 7.43
N GLU A 134 16.86 11.13 8.11
CA GLU A 134 16.66 10.52 9.44
C GLU A 134 15.51 9.47 9.45
N ARG A 135 15.42 8.66 8.42
CA ARG A 135 14.37 7.66 8.19
C ARG A 135 12.95 8.24 8.07
N ARG A 136 12.85 9.48 7.70
CA ARG A 136 11.60 10.19 7.44
C ARG A 136 11.54 10.59 5.98
N VAL A 137 10.38 10.49 5.38
CA VAL A 137 10.13 10.95 4.01
C VAL A 137 10.62 12.39 3.85
N ASP A 138 11.40 12.65 2.81
CA ASP A 138 11.87 13.98 2.44
C ASP A 138 11.22 14.42 1.13
N VAL A 139 10.34 15.40 1.20
CA VAL A 139 9.58 15.92 0.06
C VAL A 139 10.51 16.54 -0.98
N ASP A 140 11.60 17.20 -0.57
CA ASP A 140 12.57 17.80 -1.49
C ASP A 140 13.27 16.74 -2.33
N THR A 141 13.65 15.61 -1.70
CA THR A 141 14.27 14.47 -2.41
C THR A 141 13.32 13.84 -3.42
N ILE A 142 12.05 13.68 -3.04
CA ILE A 142 11.03 13.17 -3.96
C ILE A 142 10.87 14.11 -5.16
N LEU A 143 10.66 15.40 -4.92
CA LEU A 143 10.44 16.38 -5.98
C LEU A 143 11.65 16.52 -6.91
N ALA A 144 12.87 16.42 -6.37
CA ALA A 144 14.10 16.44 -7.16
C ALA A 144 14.25 15.23 -8.10
N ALA A 145 13.65 14.09 -7.75
CA ALA A 145 13.70 12.87 -8.56
C ALA A 145 12.61 12.82 -9.66
N VAL A 146 11.58 13.67 -9.56
CA VAL A 146 10.47 13.70 -10.52
C VAL A 146 10.96 14.15 -11.90
N ASN A 147 10.56 13.42 -12.92
CA ASN A 147 10.86 13.72 -14.31
C ASN A 147 9.68 13.34 -15.24
N PRO A 148 9.74 13.57 -16.57
CA PRO A 148 8.62 13.29 -17.47
C PRO A 148 8.16 11.83 -17.53
N ARG A 149 8.97 10.87 -17.06
CA ARG A 149 8.59 9.45 -16.99
C ARG A 149 7.94 9.07 -15.66
N THR A 150 8.02 9.92 -14.64
CA THR A 150 7.42 9.66 -13.33
C THR A 150 5.91 9.65 -13.46
N ARG A 151 5.29 8.51 -13.09
CA ARG A 151 3.83 8.32 -13.11
C ARG A 151 3.22 8.21 -11.73
N ILE A 152 3.95 7.60 -10.79
CA ILE A 152 3.44 7.35 -9.45
C ILE A 152 4.52 7.71 -8.44
N VAL A 153 4.09 8.33 -7.34
CA VAL A 153 4.87 8.51 -6.11
C VAL A 153 4.12 7.82 -4.98
N PHE A 154 4.71 6.77 -4.40
CA PHE A 154 4.19 6.12 -3.20
C PHE A 154 4.78 6.75 -1.94
N VAL A 155 3.90 7.13 -1.01
CA VAL A 155 4.26 7.68 0.31
C VAL A 155 3.50 6.93 1.38
N THR A 156 4.20 6.23 2.27
CA THR A 156 3.59 5.62 3.46
C THR A 156 3.57 6.64 4.59
N ASN A 157 2.40 7.01 5.09
CA ASN A 157 2.26 8.01 6.16
C ASN A 157 1.08 7.69 7.08
N PRO A 158 1.32 7.22 8.31
CA PRO A 158 2.61 6.95 8.99
C PRO A 158 3.46 5.89 8.32
N GLY A 159 4.80 6.02 8.40
CA GLY A 159 5.77 5.17 7.73
C GLY A 159 5.83 3.74 8.29
N ASN A 160 5.91 2.75 7.42
CA ASN A 160 6.26 1.39 7.72
C ASN A 160 7.58 1.04 7.00
N PRO A 161 8.65 0.67 7.72
CA PRO A 161 8.70 0.28 9.15
C PRO A 161 9.16 1.41 10.10
N THR A 162 9.35 2.63 9.62
CA THR A 162 10.06 3.68 10.36
C THR A 162 9.26 4.31 11.50
N SER A 163 7.93 4.21 11.48
CA SER A 163 6.99 4.89 12.39
C SER A 163 7.12 6.42 12.38
N THR A 164 7.78 6.97 11.37
CA THR A 164 7.93 8.43 11.19
C THR A 164 6.76 8.98 10.38
N MET A 165 6.55 10.29 10.45
CA MET A 165 5.49 10.98 9.72
C MET A 165 6.01 12.27 9.09
N ILE A 166 5.46 12.61 7.92
CA ILE A 166 5.49 13.97 7.42
C ILE A 166 4.16 14.66 7.78
N THR A 167 4.22 15.97 7.88
CA THR A 167 3.06 16.80 8.24
C THR A 167 2.07 16.91 7.08
N GLU A 168 0.83 17.27 7.39
CA GLU A 168 -0.17 17.61 6.38
C GLU A 168 0.33 18.70 5.42
N ALA A 169 1.00 19.74 5.93
CA ALA A 169 1.57 20.79 5.11
C ALA A 169 2.59 20.27 4.09
N GLU A 170 3.42 19.29 4.47
CA GLU A 170 4.37 18.63 3.57
C GLU A 170 3.66 17.75 2.54
N LEU A 171 2.62 17.00 2.94
CA LEU A 171 1.78 16.22 2.00
C LEU A 171 1.11 17.13 0.98
N LEU A 172 0.50 18.23 1.43
CA LEU A 172 -0.14 19.21 0.57
C LEU A 172 0.86 19.91 -0.36
N ARG A 173 2.07 20.18 0.12
CA ARG A 173 3.15 20.72 -0.71
C ARG A 173 3.52 19.73 -1.80
N LEU A 174 3.75 18.47 -1.46
CA LEU A 174 4.04 17.42 -2.43
C LEU A 174 2.96 17.32 -3.50
N ALA A 175 1.68 17.27 -3.07
CA ALA A 175 0.53 17.19 -3.98
C ALA A 175 0.43 18.37 -4.95
N ARG A 176 0.82 19.59 -4.50
CA ARG A 176 0.77 20.80 -5.33
C ARG A 176 1.93 20.92 -6.31
N GLU A 177 3.11 20.44 -5.92
CA GLU A 177 4.34 20.58 -6.70
C GLU A 177 4.57 19.42 -7.66
N LEU A 178 3.89 18.27 -7.47
CA LEU A 178 3.90 17.18 -8.43
C LEU A 178 3.24 17.61 -9.75
N PRO A 179 3.78 17.21 -10.92
CA PRO A 179 3.15 17.48 -12.19
C PRO A 179 1.80 16.76 -12.31
N PRO A 180 0.81 17.30 -13.04
CA PRO A 180 -0.53 16.72 -13.16
C PRO A 180 -0.55 15.34 -13.85
N THR A 181 0.56 14.92 -14.41
CA THR A 181 0.76 13.58 -15.01
C THR A 181 1.28 12.54 -14.01
N CYS A 182 1.58 12.95 -12.78
CA CYS A 182 2.10 12.08 -11.72
C CYS A 182 1.05 11.92 -10.62
N LEU A 183 0.69 10.68 -10.32
CA LEU A 183 -0.24 10.32 -9.25
C LEU A 183 0.50 10.20 -7.92
N MET A 184 0.10 10.98 -6.92
CA MET A 184 0.51 10.75 -5.54
C MET A 184 -0.40 9.72 -4.88
N VAL A 185 0.18 8.68 -4.30
CA VAL A 185 -0.53 7.65 -3.55
C VAL A 185 -0.06 7.68 -2.10
N ILE A 186 -0.96 8.02 -1.20
CA ILE A 186 -0.71 8.00 0.24
C ILE A 186 -1.18 6.65 0.78
N ASP A 187 -0.24 5.85 1.28
CA ASP A 187 -0.55 4.62 1.99
C ASP A 187 -0.75 4.93 3.47
N GLY A 188 -2.02 4.98 3.87
CA GLY A 188 -2.46 5.28 5.23
C GLY A 188 -2.78 4.04 6.06
N ALA A 189 -2.14 2.89 5.81
CA ALA A 189 -2.42 1.63 6.51
C ALA A 189 -2.34 1.72 8.04
N TYR A 190 -1.66 2.75 8.56
CA TYR A 190 -1.48 3.00 10.00
C TYR A 190 -2.08 4.32 10.48
N ALA A 191 -2.97 4.93 9.69
CA ALA A 191 -3.57 6.23 10.01
C ALA A 191 -4.31 6.24 11.35
N GLU A 192 -4.99 5.14 11.70
CA GLU A 192 -5.76 5.02 12.95
C GLU A 192 -4.89 4.95 14.21
N PHE A 193 -3.57 4.80 14.09
CA PHE A 193 -2.65 4.87 15.23
C PHE A 193 -2.24 6.30 15.60
N VAL A 194 -2.69 7.29 14.85
CA VAL A 194 -2.37 8.70 15.08
C VAL A 194 -3.63 9.49 15.36
N ASP A 195 -3.69 10.12 16.53
CA ASP A 195 -4.85 10.93 16.92
C ASP A 195 -5.08 12.09 15.93
N GLY A 196 -6.28 12.16 15.38
CA GLY A 196 -6.69 13.23 14.45
C GLY A 196 -6.05 13.14 13.06
N PHE A 197 -5.36 12.06 12.72
CA PHE A 197 -4.82 11.82 11.39
C PHE A 197 -5.66 10.77 10.65
N ASP A 198 -6.18 11.12 9.48
CA ASP A 198 -7.05 10.27 8.66
C ASP A 198 -6.40 9.78 7.36
N GLY A 199 -5.08 9.85 7.28
CA GLY A 199 -4.32 9.47 6.08
C GLY A 199 -4.25 10.57 5.01
N GLY A 200 -4.80 11.76 5.29
CA GLY A 200 -4.80 12.89 4.34
C GLY A 200 -5.99 12.86 3.37
N SER A 201 -7.16 12.41 3.86
CA SER A 201 -8.43 12.46 3.11
C SER A 201 -8.96 13.86 2.89
#